data_572ebb62e2798035e1fe64702ccb3b65
#
_entry.id   572ebb62e2798035e1fe64702ccb3b65
#
_cell.length_a   1.000
_cell.length_b   1.000
_cell.length_c   1.000
_cell.angle_alpha   90.00
_cell.angle_beta   90.00
_cell.angle_gamma   90.00
#
_symmetry.space_group_name_H-M   'P 1'
#
loop_
_entity.id
_entity.type
_entity.pdbx_description
1 polymer ?
#
loop_
_entity_poly.entity_id
_entity_poly.type
_entity_poly.pdbx_seq_one_letter_code
_entity_poly.pdbx_strand_id
1 'polypeptide(L)'
;MYGKGMMDPSRESGLGSESDNMAELAALLNTEIPEGQSNLMDSFTNLERVADYCEGNYFQAENKRYALEETKNYTTQSLASVAYQINTLAYNFLQLLNLQSTQLEEMEAQMNHIDQVCH
;
A
#
# COMPACT_ATOMS: atom_id res chain seq x y z
N MET A 1 16.32 -15.50 27.68
CA MET A 1 15.94 -15.06 27.39
C MET A 1 15.16 -15.08 26.53
N TYR A 2 14.89 -15.35 25.93
CA TYR A 2 14.22 -15.40 25.05
C TYR A 2 13.37 -16.46 25.04
N GLY A 3 12.98 -16.89 25.99
CA GLY A 3 12.07 -17.93 26.09
C GLY A 3 10.85 -17.78 25.36
N LYS A 4 10.63 -16.66 24.96
CA LYS A 4 9.53 -16.44 24.34
C LYS A 4 9.44 -17.08 23.16
N GLY A 5 10.38 -17.23 22.51
CA GLY A 5 10.29 -17.85 21.25
C GLY A 5 9.72 -19.21 21.33
N MET A 6 9.50 -19.70 22.52
CA MET A 6 9.03 -20.97 22.60
C MET A 6 7.59 -21.08 22.47
N MET A 7 6.89 -20.08 22.13
CA MET A 7 5.49 -20.20 21.95
C MET A 7 5.16 -21.22 20.94
N ASP A 8 4.25 -22.10 21.24
CA ASP A 8 3.82 -23.14 20.33
C ASP A 8 2.92 -22.53 19.25
N PRO A 9 3.32 -22.63 18.00
CA PRO A 9 2.52 -22.05 16.93
C PRO A 9 1.10 -22.58 16.87
N SER A 10 0.88 -23.85 17.24
CA SER A 10 -0.44 -24.40 17.17
C SER A 10 -1.38 -23.79 18.19
N ARG A 11 -0.84 -23.24 19.26
CA ARG A 11 -1.69 -22.60 20.25
C ARG A 11 -2.15 -21.25 19.79
N GLU A 12 -1.39 -20.62 18.89
CA GLU A 12 -1.75 -19.31 18.43
C GLU A 12 -2.59 -19.34 17.19
N SER A 13 -2.82 -20.50 16.63
CA SER A 13 -3.55 -20.55 15.39
C SER A 13 -5.02 -20.22 15.54
N GLY A 14 -5.50 -20.05 16.77
CA GLY A 14 -6.90 -19.73 16.99
C GLY A 14 -7.14 -18.23 17.12
N LEU A 15 -7.61 -17.84 18.30
CA LEU A 15 -8.03 -16.46 18.53
C LEU A 15 -6.97 -15.41 18.27
N GLY A 16 -5.71 -15.70 18.64
CA GLY A 16 -4.64 -14.73 18.44
C GLY A 16 -4.45 -14.38 16.98
N SER A 17 -4.44 -15.42 16.12
CA SER A 17 -4.23 -15.22 14.70
C SER A 17 -5.39 -14.45 14.06
N GLU A 18 -6.62 -14.77 14.44
CA GLU A 18 -7.78 -14.06 13.90
C GLU A 18 -7.79 -12.61 14.35
N SER A 19 -7.44 -12.36 15.62
CA SER A 19 -7.38 -11.01 16.13
C SER A 19 -6.32 -10.19 15.43
N ASP A 20 -5.15 -10.79 15.18
CA ASP A 20 -4.07 -10.13 14.45
C ASP A 20 -4.48 -9.83 13.02
N ASN A 21 -5.16 -10.76 12.37
CA ASN A 21 -5.62 -10.56 10.99
C ASN A 21 -6.65 -9.44 10.92
N MET A 22 -7.54 -9.36 11.89
CA MET A 22 -8.54 -8.30 11.89
C MET A 22 -7.91 -6.94 12.16
N ALA A 23 -6.90 -6.88 13.04
CA ALA A 23 -6.19 -5.64 13.30
C ALA A 23 -5.43 -5.17 12.07
N GLU A 24 -4.80 -6.10 11.37
CA GLU A 24 -4.08 -5.77 10.14
C GLU A 24 -5.04 -5.32 9.04
N LEU A 25 -6.18 -5.99 8.93
CA LEU A 25 -7.19 -5.61 7.96
C LEU A 25 -7.71 -4.19 8.24
N ALA A 26 -7.97 -3.88 9.51
CA ALA A 26 -8.42 -2.55 9.88
C ALA A 26 -7.37 -1.49 9.57
N ALA A 27 -6.10 -1.79 9.83
CA ALA A 27 -5.02 -0.86 9.53
C ALA A 27 -4.92 -0.58 8.04
N LEU A 28 -5.04 -1.63 7.21
CA LEU A 28 -5.00 -1.47 5.76
C LEU A 28 -6.16 -0.61 5.27
N LEU A 29 -7.37 -0.92 5.71
CA LEU A 29 -8.56 -0.24 5.22
C LEU A 29 -8.70 1.19 5.73
N ASN A 30 -8.32 1.43 6.98
CA ASN A 30 -8.57 2.72 7.62
C ASN A 30 -7.39 3.67 7.60
N THR A 31 -6.19 3.17 7.40
CA THR A 31 -4.99 4.00 7.48
C THR A 31 -4.10 3.87 6.25
N GLU A 32 -3.59 2.67 5.98
CA GLU A 32 -2.53 2.53 4.98
C GLU A 32 -2.99 2.79 3.56
N ILE A 33 -4.12 2.23 3.17
CA ILE A 33 -4.64 2.44 1.82
C ILE A 33 -5.11 3.87 1.62
N PRO A 34 -5.90 4.46 2.53
CA PRO A 34 -6.29 5.86 2.38
C PRO A 34 -5.11 6.82 2.35
N GLU A 35 -4.09 6.59 3.18
CA GLU A 35 -2.89 7.44 3.14
C GLU A 35 -2.14 7.27 1.83
N GLY A 36 -2.06 6.05 1.32
CA GLY A 36 -1.44 5.80 0.02
C GLY A 36 -2.16 6.51 -1.10
N GLN A 37 -3.50 6.51 -1.07
CA GLN A 37 -4.30 7.23 -2.05
C GLN A 37 -4.06 8.74 -1.95
N SER A 38 -4.02 9.26 -0.73
CA SER A 38 -3.78 10.69 -0.51
C SER A 38 -2.39 11.10 -1.02
N ASN A 39 -1.39 10.28 -0.72
CA ASN A 39 -0.03 10.54 -1.19
C ASN A 39 0.04 10.54 -2.71
N LEU A 40 -0.68 9.64 -3.35
CA LEU A 40 -0.70 9.57 -4.81
C LEU A 40 -1.37 10.80 -5.42
N MET A 41 -2.44 11.28 -4.79
CA MET A 41 -3.09 12.52 -5.23
C MET A 41 -2.18 13.73 -5.06
N ASP A 42 -1.43 13.78 -3.96
CA ASP A 42 -0.46 14.86 -3.75
C ASP A 42 0.63 14.82 -4.81
N SER A 43 1.04 13.63 -5.21
CA SER A 43 2.04 13.49 -6.28
C SER A 43 1.52 13.95 -7.62
N PHE A 44 0.23 13.73 -7.89
CA PHE A 44 -0.40 14.24 -9.10
C PHE A 44 -0.33 15.76 -9.13
N THR A 45 -0.68 16.41 -8.00
CA THR A 45 -0.60 17.86 -7.89
C THR A 45 0.85 18.34 -8.06
N ASN A 46 1.80 17.61 -7.49
CA ASN A 46 3.21 17.95 -7.63
C ASN A 46 3.68 17.85 -9.07
N LEU A 47 3.22 16.82 -9.79
CA LEU A 47 3.58 16.68 -11.20
C LEU A 47 3.06 17.85 -12.03
N GLU A 48 1.86 18.34 -11.73
CA GLU A 48 1.34 19.53 -12.40
C GLU A 48 2.20 20.74 -12.14
N ARG A 49 2.66 20.93 -10.89
CA ARG A 49 3.55 22.05 -10.55
C ARG A 49 4.89 21.92 -11.24
N VAL A 50 5.42 20.71 -11.31
CA VAL A 50 6.69 20.46 -11.99
C VAL A 50 6.55 20.80 -13.47
N ALA A 51 5.45 20.37 -14.09
CA ALA A 51 5.19 20.67 -15.50
C ALA A 51 5.15 22.18 -15.75
N ASP A 52 4.40 22.91 -14.90
CA ASP A 52 4.29 24.35 -15.02
C ASP A 52 5.65 25.04 -14.85
N TYR A 53 6.39 24.61 -13.84
CA TYR A 53 7.72 25.19 -13.59
C TYR A 53 8.64 24.94 -14.78
N CYS A 54 8.67 23.70 -15.28
CA CYS A 54 9.57 23.35 -16.36
C CYS A 54 9.24 24.09 -17.65
N GLU A 55 7.95 24.27 -17.93
CA GLU A 55 7.53 25.02 -19.11
C GLU A 55 7.97 26.47 -19.02
N GLY A 56 7.66 27.13 -17.89
CA GLY A 56 8.07 28.51 -17.68
C GLY A 56 9.59 28.69 -17.68
N ASN A 57 10.27 27.78 -17.02
CA ASN A 57 11.72 27.83 -16.94
C ASN A 57 12.35 27.70 -18.33
N TYR A 58 11.82 26.82 -19.17
CA TYR A 58 12.33 26.63 -20.52
C TYR A 58 12.18 27.90 -21.36
N PHE A 59 10.98 28.51 -21.30
CA PHE A 59 10.74 29.70 -22.11
C PHE A 59 11.56 30.90 -21.65
N GLN A 60 11.86 31.01 -20.37
CA GLN A 60 12.64 32.14 -19.84
C GLN A 60 14.13 31.92 -19.85
N ALA A 61 14.57 30.68 -19.99
CA ALA A 61 15.98 30.36 -19.86
C ALA A 61 16.81 30.88 -21.02
N GLU A 62 17.97 31.41 -20.70
CA GLU A 62 18.94 31.78 -21.71
C GLU A 62 19.62 30.52 -22.21
N ASN A 63 19.93 29.60 -21.29
CA ASN A 63 20.55 28.33 -21.65
C ASN A 63 19.48 27.27 -21.71
N LYS A 64 18.96 27.02 -22.89
CA LYS A 64 17.87 26.05 -23.08
C LYS A 64 18.31 24.62 -22.79
N ARG A 65 19.56 24.30 -23.05
CA ARG A 65 20.07 22.96 -22.76
C ARG A 65 20.02 22.67 -21.26
N TYR A 66 20.43 23.66 -20.46
CA TYR A 66 20.38 23.51 -19.01
C TYR A 66 18.94 23.35 -18.53
N ALA A 67 18.03 24.13 -19.10
CA ALA A 67 16.63 24.05 -18.74
C ALA A 67 16.05 22.69 -19.04
N LEU A 68 16.44 22.09 -20.17
CA LEU A 68 16.00 20.74 -20.54
C LEU A 68 16.57 19.68 -19.58
N GLU A 69 17.81 19.87 -19.14
CA GLU A 69 18.40 18.96 -18.16
C GLU A 69 17.65 19.04 -16.83
N GLU A 70 17.28 20.24 -16.41
CA GLU A 70 16.48 20.40 -15.20
C GLU A 70 15.13 19.72 -15.35
N THR A 71 14.47 19.89 -16.49
CA THR A 71 13.19 19.24 -16.77
C THR A 71 13.32 17.73 -16.67
N LYS A 72 14.37 17.19 -17.28
CA LYS A 72 14.63 15.74 -17.23
C LYS A 72 14.80 15.28 -15.79
N ASN A 73 15.58 16.01 -15.00
CA ASN A 73 15.84 15.62 -13.62
C ASN A 73 14.60 15.69 -12.74
N TYR A 74 13.84 16.78 -12.83
CA TYR A 74 12.62 16.92 -12.04
C TYR A 74 11.56 15.89 -12.44
N THR A 75 11.42 15.66 -13.74
CA THR A 75 10.45 14.68 -14.24
C THR A 75 10.82 13.28 -13.77
N THR A 76 12.10 12.93 -13.86
CA THR A 76 12.58 11.62 -13.44
C THR A 76 12.33 11.40 -11.95
N GLN A 77 12.64 12.40 -11.12
CA GLN A 77 12.43 12.28 -9.68
C GLN A 77 10.96 12.17 -9.34
N SER A 78 10.13 12.96 -9.99
CA SER A 78 8.69 12.94 -9.71
C SER A 78 8.06 11.62 -10.13
N LEU A 79 8.46 11.08 -11.28
CA LEU A 79 7.94 9.81 -11.74
C LEU A 79 8.45 8.66 -10.87
N ALA A 80 9.69 8.73 -10.40
CA ALA A 80 10.21 7.71 -9.48
C ALA A 80 9.41 7.69 -8.18
N SER A 81 9.04 8.87 -7.68
CA SER A 81 8.22 8.97 -6.48
C SER A 81 6.84 8.34 -6.69
N VAL A 82 6.21 8.64 -7.83
CA VAL A 82 4.91 8.06 -8.17
C VAL A 82 5.01 6.54 -8.29
N ALA A 83 6.05 6.05 -8.95
CA ALA A 83 6.24 4.62 -9.11
C ALA A 83 6.38 3.92 -7.76
N TYR A 84 7.10 4.52 -6.84
CA TYR A 84 7.25 3.97 -5.49
C TYR A 84 5.90 3.94 -4.77
N GLN A 85 5.13 5.00 -4.89
CA GLN A 85 3.82 5.09 -4.24
C GLN A 85 2.84 4.07 -4.82
N ILE A 86 2.86 3.88 -6.13
CA ILE A 86 2.01 2.88 -6.78
C ILE A 86 2.41 1.49 -6.30
N ASN A 87 3.70 1.22 -6.20
CA ASN A 87 4.19 -0.07 -5.74
C ASN A 87 3.73 -0.35 -4.30
N THR A 88 3.83 0.66 -3.43
CA THR A 88 3.39 0.51 -2.05
C THR A 88 1.89 0.26 -1.96
N LEU A 89 1.11 1.00 -2.73
CA LEU A 89 -0.33 0.86 -2.74
C LEU A 89 -0.74 -0.52 -3.27
N ALA A 90 -0.08 -0.98 -4.33
CA ALA A 90 -0.33 -2.30 -4.90
C ALA A 90 -0.01 -3.39 -3.88
N TYR A 91 1.08 -3.24 -3.14
CA TYR A 91 1.43 -4.19 -2.10
C TYR A 91 0.35 -4.25 -1.03
N ASN A 92 -0.14 -3.07 -0.61
CA ASN A 92 -1.20 -3.01 0.40
C ASN A 92 -2.49 -3.65 -0.09
N PHE A 93 -2.83 -3.48 -1.36
CA PHE A 93 -4.01 -4.15 -1.93
C PHE A 93 -3.84 -5.66 -1.98
N LEU A 94 -2.64 -6.13 -2.30
CA LEU A 94 -2.37 -7.58 -2.29
C LEU A 94 -2.50 -8.15 -0.89
N GLN A 95 -2.02 -7.41 0.12
CA GLN A 95 -2.18 -7.83 1.50
C GLN A 95 -3.65 -7.89 1.88
N LEU A 96 -4.42 -6.90 1.46
CA LEU A 96 -5.86 -6.88 1.72
C LEU A 96 -6.54 -8.09 1.11
N LEU A 97 -6.23 -8.41 -0.14
CA LEU A 97 -6.82 -9.56 -0.82
C LEU A 97 -6.46 -10.87 -0.12
N ASN A 98 -5.21 -10.99 0.34
CA ASN A 98 -4.79 -12.19 1.04
C ASN A 98 -5.54 -12.37 2.36
N LEU A 99 -5.72 -11.27 3.10
CA LEU A 99 -6.45 -11.33 4.37
C LEU A 99 -7.91 -11.65 4.14
N GLN A 100 -8.52 -11.09 3.12
CA GLN A 100 -9.90 -11.38 2.79
C GLN A 100 -10.08 -12.82 2.35
N SER A 101 -9.12 -13.34 1.58
CA SER A 101 -9.16 -14.75 1.17
C SER A 101 -9.11 -15.68 2.39
N THR A 102 -8.23 -15.35 3.34
CA THR A 102 -8.13 -16.13 4.58
C THR A 102 -9.44 -16.09 5.35
N GLN A 103 -10.07 -14.91 5.45
CA GLN A 103 -11.35 -14.79 6.14
C GLN A 103 -12.44 -15.61 5.48
N LEU A 104 -12.47 -15.61 4.16
CA LEU A 104 -13.47 -16.39 3.42
C LEU A 104 -13.28 -17.89 3.66
N GLU A 105 -12.04 -18.35 3.71
CA GLU A 105 -11.75 -19.72 4.02
C GLU A 105 -12.22 -20.11 5.42
N GLU A 106 -11.98 -19.21 6.39
CA GLU A 106 -12.42 -19.45 7.76
C GLU A 106 -13.94 -19.49 7.85
N MET A 107 -14.62 -18.58 7.17
CA MET A 107 -16.07 -18.55 7.14
C MET A 107 -16.64 -19.82 6.51
N GLU A 108 -16.03 -20.28 5.44
CA GLU A 108 -16.46 -21.51 4.80
C GLU A 108 -16.31 -22.72 5.73
N ALA A 109 -15.17 -22.77 6.44
CA ALA A 109 -14.94 -23.83 7.40
C ALA A 109 -15.97 -23.80 8.52
N GLN A 110 -16.33 -22.60 9.00
CA GLN A 110 -17.34 -22.47 10.04
C GLN A 110 -18.71 -22.92 9.55
N MET A 111 -19.07 -22.55 8.34
CA MET A 111 -20.34 -22.96 7.76
C MET A 111 -20.43 -24.47 7.57
N ASN A 112 -19.34 -25.08 7.11
CA ASN A 112 -19.30 -26.51 6.97
C ASN A 112 -19.44 -27.21 8.31
N HIS A 113 -18.83 -26.64 9.35
CA HIS A 113 -18.97 -27.20 10.69
C HIS A 113 -20.41 -27.11 11.18
N ILE A 114 -21.06 -25.98 10.95
CA ILE A 114 -22.46 -25.81 11.33
C ILE A 114 -23.35 -26.83 10.62
N ASP A 115 -23.13 -27.03 9.33
CA ASP A 115 -23.88 -28.00 8.58
C ASP A 115 -23.74 -29.39 9.17
N GLN A 116 -22.52 -29.78 9.54
CA GLN A 116 -22.29 -31.09 10.12
C GLN A 116 -22.98 -31.26 11.47
N VAL A 117 -22.99 -30.18 12.26
CA VAL A 117 -23.62 -30.24 13.57
C VAL A 117 -25.14 -30.26 13.46
N CYS A 118 -25.70 -29.58 12.49
CA CYS A 118 -27.13 -29.50 12.32
C CYS A 118 -27.74 -30.78 11.72
N HIS A 119 -26.92 -31.64 11.16
CA HIS A 119 -27.39 -32.91 10.64
C HIS A 119 -27.26 -33.99 11.69
#